data_6e25cd3ddaf096ba50e3024c3f22fea2
#
_entry.id   6e25cd3ddaf096ba50e3024c3f22fea2
#
_cell.length_a   1.000
_cell.length_b   1.000
_cell.length_c   1.000
_cell.angle_alpha   90.00
_cell.angle_beta   90.00
_cell.angle_gamma   90.00
#
_symmetry.space_group_name_H-M   'P 1'
#
loop_
_entity.id
_entity.type
_entity.pdbx_description
1 polymer ?
#
loop_
_entity_poly.entity_id
_entity_poly.type
_entity_poly.pdbx_seq_one_letter_code
_entity_poly.pdbx_strand_id
1 'polypeptide(L)'
;FLQEISKKEYDDIDMITDDLSKLISDFLFIHPFREGNGRLSRLICDIILAKNGFPMIGLKLKRSDNYIQRVHKGYECDYDPMKELLKAKIEEELTNE
;
A
#
# COMPACT_ATOMS: atom_id res chain seq x y z
N PHE A 1 -0.31 10.23 11.04
CA PHE A 1 -0.69 8.90 10.53
C PHE A 1 0.52 8.06 10.15
N LEU A 2 1.41 8.60 9.30
CA LEU A 2 2.63 7.87 8.92
C LEU A 2 3.50 7.51 10.13
N GLN A 3 3.66 8.42 11.08
CA GLN A 3 4.43 8.16 12.28
C GLN A 3 3.82 7.05 13.13
N GLU A 4 2.51 7.00 13.20
CA GLU A 4 1.81 5.95 13.93
C GLU A 4 2.02 4.59 13.28
N ILE A 5 1.89 4.53 11.94
CA ILE A 5 2.09 3.29 11.19
C ILE A 5 3.53 2.81 11.32
N SER A 6 4.51 3.72 11.23
CA SER A 6 5.91 3.34 11.28
C SER A 6 6.34 2.79 12.65
N LYS A 7 5.58 3.08 13.70
CA LYS A 7 5.84 2.58 15.05
C LYS A 7 5.11 1.29 15.37
N LYS A 8 4.08 0.94 14.60
CA LYS A 8 3.32 -0.28 14.82
C LYS A 8 4.11 -1.50 14.36
N GLU A 9 3.87 -2.61 15.05
CA GLU A 9 4.31 -3.92 14.61
C GLU A 9 3.10 -4.69 14.12
N TYR A 10 3.22 -5.27 12.92
CA TYR A 10 2.13 -5.99 12.28
C TYR A 10 2.51 -7.45 12.12
N ASP A 11 1.65 -8.33 12.62
CA ASP A 11 1.77 -9.77 12.38
C ASP A 11 0.60 -10.31 11.55
N ASP A 12 -0.36 -9.46 11.22
CA ASP A 12 -1.58 -9.81 10.50
C ASP A 12 -1.64 -9.07 9.16
N ILE A 13 -1.76 -9.83 8.08
CA ILE A 13 -1.83 -9.27 6.72
C ILE A 13 -3.04 -8.33 6.55
N ASP A 14 -4.16 -8.63 7.20
CA ASP A 14 -5.34 -7.77 7.09
C ASP A 14 -5.11 -6.40 7.74
N MET A 15 -4.46 -6.36 8.88
CA MET A 15 -4.17 -5.09 9.55
C MET A 15 -3.18 -4.25 8.78
N ILE A 16 -2.09 -4.86 8.30
CA ILE A 16 -1.07 -4.09 7.57
C ILE A 16 -1.61 -3.58 6.24
N THR A 17 -2.37 -4.39 5.51
CA THR A 17 -2.92 -3.95 4.22
C THR A 17 -4.00 -2.89 4.41
N ASP A 18 -4.77 -2.95 5.48
CA ASP A 18 -5.74 -1.90 5.81
C ASP A 18 -5.04 -0.55 6.01
N ASP A 19 -4.02 -0.53 6.86
CA ASP A 19 -3.28 0.70 7.14
C ASP A 19 -2.50 1.21 5.92
N LEU A 20 -1.89 0.31 5.14
CA LEU A 20 -1.16 0.72 3.94
C LEU A 20 -2.07 1.27 2.85
N SER A 21 -3.29 0.73 2.70
CA SER A 21 -4.25 1.26 1.74
C SER A 21 -4.65 2.69 2.09
N LYS A 22 -4.84 2.97 3.36
CA LYS A 22 -5.12 4.32 3.85
C LYS A 22 -3.93 5.25 3.63
N LEU A 23 -2.73 4.76 3.95
CA LEU A 23 -1.50 5.54 3.77
C LEU A 23 -1.30 5.96 2.32
N ILE A 24 -1.44 5.04 1.37
CA ILE A 24 -1.26 5.35 -0.05
C ILE A 24 -2.26 6.41 -0.51
N SER A 25 -3.55 6.22 -0.21
CA SER A 25 -4.58 7.15 -0.66
C SER A 25 -4.45 8.51 0.00
N ASP A 26 -4.19 8.54 1.30
CA ASP A 26 -4.04 9.79 2.03
C ASP A 26 -2.78 10.56 1.59
N PHE A 27 -1.68 9.84 1.37
CA PHE A 27 -0.44 10.45 0.89
C PHE A 27 -0.66 11.09 -0.49
N LEU A 28 -1.29 10.39 -1.42
CA LEU A 28 -1.50 10.89 -2.78
C LEU A 28 -2.62 11.93 -2.86
N PHE A 29 -3.51 11.97 -1.89
CA PHE A 29 -4.49 13.05 -1.77
C PHE A 29 -3.82 14.37 -1.41
N ILE A 30 -2.88 14.33 -0.45
CA ILE A 30 -2.14 15.51 0.00
C ILE A 30 -1.03 15.87 -1.00
N HIS A 31 -0.37 14.86 -1.53
CA HIS A 31 0.72 14.99 -2.51
C HIS A 31 0.31 14.30 -3.81
N PRO A 32 -0.46 14.99 -4.70
CA PRO A 32 -1.01 14.36 -5.90
C PRO A 32 0.05 13.77 -6.82
N PHE A 33 -0.40 12.93 -7.74
CA PHE A 33 0.47 12.28 -8.72
C PHE A 33 1.26 13.32 -9.51
N ARG A 34 2.49 13.51 -9.10
CA ARG A 34 3.50 14.25 -9.82
C ARG A 34 4.69 13.32 -9.96
N GLU A 35 5.68 13.72 -10.72
CA GLU A 35 6.88 12.95 -10.89
C GLU A 35 7.47 12.54 -9.52
N GLY A 36 7.54 11.25 -9.29
CA GLY A 36 8.13 10.67 -8.08
C GLY A 36 7.18 10.38 -6.92
N ASN A 37 6.01 11.02 -6.83
CA ASN A 37 5.14 10.82 -5.66
C ASN A 37 4.51 9.42 -5.61
N GLY A 38 4.13 8.87 -6.75
CA GLY A 38 3.65 7.50 -6.80
C GLY A 38 4.72 6.51 -6.38
N ARG A 39 5.95 6.71 -6.84
CA ARG A 39 7.10 5.88 -6.45
C ARG A 39 7.39 6.00 -4.96
N LEU A 40 7.34 7.22 -4.43
CA LEU A 40 7.61 7.45 -3.02
C LEU A 40 6.59 6.75 -2.13
N SER A 41 5.31 6.82 -2.47
CA SER A 41 4.27 6.14 -1.70
C SER A 41 4.48 4.63 -1.69
N ARG A 42 4.84 4.04 -2.82
CA ARG A 42 5.12 2.61 -2.92
C ARG A 42 6.39 2.22 -2.15
N LEU A 43 7.42 3.07 -2.18
CA LEU A 43 8.63 2.83 -1.42
C LEU A 43 8.36 2.84 0.08
N ILE A 44 7.56 3.79 0.57
CA ILE A 44 7.18 3.85 1.98
C ILE A 44 6.45 2.58 2.39
N CYS A 45 5.54 2.09 1.56
CA CYS A 45 4.84 0.83 1.82
C CYS A 45 5.81 -0.35 1.90
N ASP A 46 6.78 -0.41 0.99
CA ASP A 46 7.77 -1.49 0.98
C ASP A 46 8.64 -1.48 2.24
N ILE A 47 9.03 -0.30 2.71
CA ILE A 47 9.81 -0.17 3.95
C ILE A 47 9.01 -0.73 5.13
N ILE A 48 7.73 -0.37 5.23
CA ILE A 48 6.87 -0.84 6.31
C ILE A 48 6.66 -2.35 6.22
N LEU A 49 6.42 -2.87 5.01
CA LEU A 49 6.27 -4.31 4.80
C LEU A 49 7.53 -5.08 5.20
N ALA A 50 8.69 -4.64 4.72
CA ALA A 50 9.96 -5.29 5.01
C ALA A 50 10.27 -5.28 6.51
N LYS A 51 10.00 -4.17 7.19
CA LYS A 51 10.20 -4.04 8.63
C LYS A 51 9.38 -5.06 9.42
N ASN A 52 8.23 -5.46 8.91
CA ASN A 52 7.33 -6.38 9.59
C ASN A 52 7.40 -7.81 9.05
N GLY A 53 8.42 -8.13 8.26
CA GLY A 53 8.62 -9.48 7.75
C GLY A 53 7.75 -9.86 6.56
N PHE A 54 7.09 -8.91 5.94
CA PHE A 54 6.29 -9.13 4.74
C PHE A 54 7.11 -8.84 3.47
N PRO A 55 6.79 -9.49 2.35
CA PRO A 55 7.48 -9.20 1.09
C PRO A 55 7.18 -7.81 0.57
N MET A 56 8.16 -7.20 -0.09
CA MET A 56 7.99 -5.91 -0.77
C MET A 56 7.25 -6.12 -2.09
N ILE A 57 6.28 -5.27 -2.37
CA ILE A 57 5.41 -5.41 -3.54
C ILE A 57 5.30 -4.15 -4.40
N GLY A 58 6.04 -3.09 -4.04
CA GLY A 58 5.89 -1.80 -4.71
C GLY A 58 6.10 -1.85 -6.22
N LEU A 59 7.09 -2.61 -6.68
CA LEU A 59 7.37 -2.76 -8.11
C LEU A 59 6.33 -3.61 -8.85
N LYS A 60 5.47 -4.31 -8.13
CA LYS A 60 4.43 -5.19 -8.68
C LYS A 60 3.06 -4.50 -8.78
N LEU A 61 2.95 -3.28 -8.28
CA LEU A 61 1.75 -2.48 -8.39
C LEU A 61 1.78 -1.75 -9.73
N LYS A 62 1.02 -2.24 -10.69
CA LYS A 62 1.06 -1.78 -12.09
C LYS A 62 -0.24 -1.06 -12.45
N ARG A 63 -0.19 -0.25 -13.52
CA ARG A 63 -1.39 0.39 -14.05
C ARG A 63 -2.46 -0.63 -14.45
N SER A 64 -2.05 -1.79 -14.96
CA SER A 64 -2.97 -2.87 -15.33
C SER A 64 -3.76 -3.43 -14.13
N ASP A 65 -3.33 -3.14 -12.91
CA ASP A 65 -4.04 -3.54 -11.69
C ASP A 65 -5.12 -2.53 -11.30
N ASN A 66 -5.40 -1.53 -12.13
CA ASN A 66 -6.31 -0.42 -11.80
C ASN A 66 -5.84 0.36 -10.57
N TYR A 67 -4.52 0.54 -10.44
CA TYR A 67 -3.92 1.14 -9.26
C TYR A 67 -4.43 2.56 -9.01
N ILE A 68 -4.47 3.39 -10.06
CA ILE A 68 -4.91 4.78 -9.95
C ILE A 68 -6.39 4.86 -9.53
N GLN A 69 -7.23 4.02 -10.11
CA GLN A 69 -8.65 3.98 -9.76
C GLN A 69 -8.87 3.57 -8.31
N ARG A 70 -8.05 2.64 -7.82
CA ARG A 70 -8.10 2.20 -6.41
C ARG A 70 -7.65 3.30 -5.46
N VAL A 71 -6.66 4.11 -5.85
CA VAL A 71 -6.25 5.29 -5.08
C VAL A 71 -7.41 6.29 -4.99
N HIS A 72 -8.09 6.54 -6.11
CA HIS A 72 -9.21 7.49 -6.15
C HIS A 72 -10.39 7.02 -5.29
N LYS A 73 -10.64 5.72 -5.21
CA LYS A 73 -11.64 5.19 -4.28
C LYS A 73 -11.29 5.52 -2.83
N GLY A 74 -10.01 5.47 -2.50
CA GLY A 74 -9.54 5.86 -1.17
C GLY A 74 -9.79 7.33 -0.85
N TYR A 75 -9.82 8.20 -1.87
CA TYR A 75 -10.17 9.62 -1.66
C TYR A 75 -11.60 9.78 -1.17
N GLU A 76 -12.46 8.82 -1.45
CA GLU A 76 -13.84 8.75 -0.98
C GLU A 76 -13.95 7.93 0.31
N CYS A 77 -12.83 7.63 0.95
CA CYS A 77 -12.73 6.79 2.14
C CYS A 77 -13.14 5.33 1.90
N ASP A 78 -13.14 4.89 0.64
CA ASP A 78 -13.33 3.49 0.28
C ASP A 78 -11.96 2.88 -0.01
N TYR A 79 -11.36 2.28 1.01
CA TYR A 79 -10.00 1.72 0.94
C TYR A 79 -9.98 0.24 0.54
N ASP A 80 -11.13 -0.39 0.46
CA ASP A 80 -11.23 -1.83 0.19
C ASP A 80 -10.63 -2.23 -1.15
N PRO A 81 -10.87 -1.50 -2.27
CA PRO A 81 -10.25 -1.89 -3.53
C PRO A 81 -8.72 -1.91 -3.49
N MET A 82 -8.10 -0.94 -2.83
CA MET A 82 -6.65 -0.92 -2.68
C MET A 82 -6.18 -2.01 -1.73
N LYS A 83 -6.87 -2.22 -0.62
CA LYS A 83 -6.54 -3.28 0.33
C LYS A 83 -6.56 -4.66 -0.33
N GLU A 84 -7.56 -4.93 -1.16
CA GLU A 84 -7.64 -6.18 -1.92
C GLU A 84 -6.44 -6.38 -2.82
N LEU A 85 -6.03 -5.33 -3.53
CA LEU A 85 -4.86 -5.41 -4.40
C LEU A 85 -3.59 -5.69 -3.60
N LEU A 86 -3.36 -4.96 -2.53
CA LEU A 86 -2.16 -5.13 -1.70
C LEU A 86 -2.12 -6.53 -1.11
N LYS A 87 -3.24 -7.01 -0.58
CA LYS A 87 -3.33 -8.34 0.01
C LYS A 87 -3.06 -9.43 -1.04
N ALA A 88 -3.64 -9.29 -2.22
CA ALA A 88 -3.43 -10.26 -3.30
C ALA A 88 -1.96 -10.32 -3.71
N LYS A 89 -1.29 -9.18 -3.83
CA LYS A 89 0.12 -9.14 -4.21
C LYS A 89 1.02 -9.74 -3.13
N ILE A 90 0.75 -9.48 -1.86
CA ILE A 90 1.51 -10.06 -0.76
C ILE A 90 1.32 -11.57 -0.72
N GLU A 91 0.09 -12.06 -0.82
CA GLU A 91 -0.20 -13.49 -0.81
C GLU A 91 0.46 -14.21 -1.99
N GLU A 92 0.47 -13.59 -3.17
CA GLU A 92 1.15 -14.12 -4.34
C GLU A 92 2.64 -14.32 -4.08
N GLU A 93 3.29 -13.34 -3.46
CA GLU A 93 4.71 -13.42 -3.14
C GLU A 93 5.00 -14.48 -2.08
N LEU A 94 4.13 -14.61 -1.07
CA LEU A 94 4.30 -15.63 -0.04
C LEU A 94 4.13 -17.03 -0.61
N THR A 95 3.27 -17.21 -1.60
CA THR A 95 3.02 -18.49 -2.24
C THR A 95 4.19 -18.93 -3.14
N ASN A 96 4.91 -17.96 -3.72
CA ASN A 96 6.00 -18.22 -4.65
C ASN A 96 7.35 -18.51 -3.96
N GLU A 97 7.38 -18.50 -2.65
CA GLU A 97 8.61 -18.80 -1.90
C GLU A 97 8.86 -20.31 -1.75
#